data_1e0426382acbb0f6780e5e10b022b4ac
#
_entry.id   1e0426382acbb0f6780e5e10b022b4ac
#
_cell.length_a   1.000
_cell.length_b   1.000
_cell.length_c   1.000
_cell.angle_alpha   90.00
_cell.angle_beta   90.00
_cell.angle_gamma   90.00
#
_symmetry.space_group_name_H-M   'P 1'
#
loop_
_entity.id
_entity.type
_entity.pdbx_description
1 polymer ?
#
loop_
_entity_poly.entity_id
_entity_poly.type
_entity_poly.pdbx_seq_one_letter_code
_entity_poly.pdbx_strand_id
1 'polypeptide(L)'
;MCLWVSQLEWMLPRTHVLKISDEDLGLLLPKIGVEDFAAQALAKGVQLVVITRGAKGAMAWTAHHHACTGSIPVPVIDTVGAGDTFQAALLTWMAENAVVSAQAVPNMSQAALLNALSFASRAAAITCSRRGADLPRRHEV
;
A
#
# COMPACT_ATOMS: atom_id res chain seq x y z
N MET A 1 18.32 -19.49 -4.50
CA MET A 1 17.18 -18.59 -4.22
C MET A 1 17.67 -17.49 -3.30
N CYS A 2 17.34 -16.22 -3.57
CA CYS A 2 17.78 -15.11 -2.72
C CYS A 2 17.11 -15.23 -1.34
N LEU A 3 17.85 -14.97 -0.26
CA LEU A 3 17.35 -15.04 1.12
C LEU A 3 16.05 -14.26 1.31
N TRP A 4 15.96 -13.07 0.71
CA TRP A 4 14.76 -12.21 0.80
C TRP A 4 13.51 -12.80 0.16
N VAL A 5 13.64 -13.54 -0.95
CA VAL A 5 12.50 -14.20 -1.61
C VAL A 5 11.95 -15.32 -0.73
N SER A 6 12.82 -16.13 -0.11
CA SER A 6 12.37 -17.19 0.80
C SER A 6 11.72 -16.63 2.06
N GLN A 7 12.21 -15.49 2.58
CA GLN A 7 11.57 -14.81 3.70
C GLN A 7 10.20 -14.26 3.33
N LEU A 8 10.08 -13.62 2.17
CA LEU A 8 8.79 -13.14 1.67
C LEU A 8 7.77 -14.29 1.55
N GLU A 9 8.17 -15.41 0.95
CA GLU A 9 7.30 -16.59 0.82
C GLU A 9 6.86 -17.16 2.18
N TRP A 10 7.75 -17.15 3.16
CA TRP A 10 7.43 -17.59 4.52
C TRP A 10 6.46 -16.61 5.23
N MET A 11 6.58 -15.31 4.96
CA MET A 11 5.75 -14.26 5.57
C MET A 11 4.33 -14.20 4.99
N LEU A 12 4.17 -14.40 3.69
CA LEU A 12 2.88 -14.20 3.00
C LEU A 12 1.70 -14.93 3.67
N PRO A 13 1.78 -16.23 4.03
CA PRO A 13 0.68 -16.92 4.69
C PRO A 13 0.36 -16.44 6.12
N ARG A 14 1.20 -15.55 6.66
CA ARG A 14 1.12 -14.99 8.03
C ARG A 14 0.79 -13.50 8.03
N THR A 15 0.57 -12.94 6.84
CA THR A 15 0.36 -11.50 6.62
C THR A 15 -1.09 -11.26 6.20
N HIS A 16 -1.81 -10.40 6.92
CA HIS A 16 -3.16 -10.00 6.54
C HIS A 16 -3.17 -8.80 5.59
N VAL A 17 -2.30 -7.82 5.84
CA VAL A 17 -2.16 -6.62 5.02
C VAL A 17 -0.71 -6.53 4.54
N LEU A 18 -0.51 -6.54 3.26
CA LEU A 18 0.80 -6.39 2.61
C LEU A 18 0.85 -5.07 1.86
N LYS A 19 1.86 -4.25 2.15
CA LYS A 19 2.20 -3.07 1.32
C LYS A 19 3.62 -3.22 0.82
N ILE A 20 3.82 -3.01 -0.47
CA ILE A 20 5.14 -3.02 -1.12
C ILE A 20 5.18 -1.95 -2.22
N SER A 21 6.35 -1.41 -2.53
CA SER A 21 6.54 -0.57 -3.73
C SER A 21 6.78 -1.43 -4.97
N ASP A 22 6.45 -0.91 -6.14
CA ASP A 22 6.77 -1.58 -7.40
C ASP A 22 8.29 -1.67 -7.64
N GLU A 23 9.06 -0.74 -7.11
CA GLU A 23 10.53 -0.76 -7.12
C GLU A 23 11.07 -1.93 -6.30
N ASP A 24 10.63 -2.09 -5.05
CA ASP A 24 11.04 -3.19 -4.18
C ASP A 24 10.59 -4.53 -4.74
N LEU A 25 9.38 -4.60 -5.29
CA LEU A 25 8.87 -5.80 -5.95
C LEU A 25 9.77 -6.18 -7.14
N GLY A 26 10.14 -5.20 -7.96
CA GLY A 26 11.05 -5.40 -9.10
C GLY A 26 12.43 -5.90 -8.70
N LEU A 27 12.93 -5.48 -7.53
CA LEU A 27 14.21 -5.98 -6.99
C LEU A 27 14.09 -7.42 -6.45
N LEU A 28 12.99 -7.74 -5.77
CA LEU A 28 12.77 -9.06 -5.19
C LEU A 28 12.38 -10.11 -6.22
N LEU A 29 11.49 -9.74 -7.13
CA LEU A 29 10.87 -10.62 -8.11
C LEU A 29 10.82 -9.96 -9.51
N PRO A 30 11.96 -9.76 -10.18
CA PRO A 30 12.06 -8.91 -11.38
C PRO A 30 11.26 -9.41 -12.60
N LYS A 31 10.71 -10.62 -12.55
CA LYS A 31 9.98 -11.23 -13.66
C LYS A 31 8.47 -11.29 -13.42
N ILE A 32 7.97 -10.76 -12.28
CA ILE A 32 6.55 -10.82 -11.95
C ILE A 32 5.89 -9.45 -12.18
N GLY A 33 4.72 -9.45 -12.78
CA GLY A 33 3.87 -8.27 -12.87
C GLY A 33 3.19 -7.95 -11.53
N VAL A 34 2.79 -6.70 -11.32
CA VAL A 34 2.16 -6.27 -10.05
C VAL A 34 0.83 -7.00 -9.80
N GLU A 35 0.03 -7.22 -10.85
CA GLU A 35 -1.24 -7.95 -10.78
C GLU A 35 -1.02 -9.43 -10.46
N ASP A 36 -0.04 -10.05 -11.09
CA ASP A 36 0.31 -11.46 -10.86
C ASP A 36 0.82 -11.67 -9.43
N PHE A 37 1.64 -10.74 -8.95
CA PHE A 37 2.11 -10.78 -7.56
C PHE A 37 0.95 -10.63 -6.57
N ALA A 38 0.04 -9.68 -6.81
CA ALA A 38 -1.12 -9.48 -5.96
C ALA A 38 -1.99 -10.76 -5.91
N ALA A 39 -2.26 -11.38 -7.06
CA ALA A 39 -3.01 -12.62 -7.13
C ALA A 39 -2.33 -13.77 -6.36
N GLN A 40 -1.00 -13.92 -6.48
CA GLN A 40 -0.23 -14.92 -5.74
C GLN A 40 -0.25 -14.68 -4.24
N ALA A 41 -0.10 -13.42 -3.81
CA ALA A 41 -0.13 -13.07 -2.38
C ALA A 41 -1.52 -13.35 -1.77
N LEU A 42 -2.59 -12.99 -2.46
CA LEU A 42 -3.97 -13.30 -2.05
C LEU A 42 -4.19 -14.82 -1.96
N ALA A 43 -3.73 -15.58 -2.95
CA ALA A 43 -3.83 -17.04 -2.94
C ALA A 43 -3.06 -17.69 -1.77
N LYS A 44 -2.02 -17.03 -1.25
CA LYS A 44 -1.25 -17.46 -0.07
C LYS A 44 -1.87 -17.02 1.27
N GLY A 45 -2.97 -16.28 1.27
CA GLY A 45 -3.72 -15.90 2.46
C GLY A 45 -3.63 -14.44 2.87
N VAL A 46 -2.90 -13.59 2.13
CA VAL A 46 -2.96 -12.14 2.31
C VAL A 46 -4.38 -11.65 1.99
N GLN A 47 -4.94 -10.79 2.83
CA GLN A 47 -6.31 -10.31 2.69
C GLN A 47 -6.40 -8.99 1.93
N LEU A 48 -5.39 -8.14 2.08
CA LEU A 48 -5.25 -6.86 1.38
C LEU A 48 -3.81 -6.72 0.88
N VAL A 49 -3.65 -6.58 -0.44
CA VAL A 49 -2.37 -6.26 -1.08
C VAL A 49 -2.43 -4.83 -1.58
N VAL A 50 -1.44 -4.02 -1.22
CA VAL A 50 -1.29 -2.63 -1.69
C VAL A 50 0.07 -2.47 -2.33
N ILE A 51 0.11 -1.99 -3.57
CA ILE A 51 1.34 -1.70 -4.30
C ILE A 51 1.40 -0.22 -4.62
N THR A 52 2.41 0.47 -4.09
CA THR A 52 2.69 1.87 -4.39
C THR A 52 3.61 1.97 -5.59
N ARG A 53 3.38 2.95 -6.48
CA ARG A 53 4.09 3.11 -7.74
C ARG A 53 4.62 4.54 -7.94
N GLY A 54 5.06 5.17 -6.85
CA GLY A 54 5.58 6.53 -6.87
C GLY A 54 4.63 7.51 -7.58
N ALA A 55 5.12 8.18 -8.60
CA ALA A 55 4.35 9.14 -9.41
C ALA A 55 3.18 8.51 -10.20
N LYS A 56 3.08 7.20 -10.27
CA LYS A 56 1.98 6.48 -10.93
C LYS A 56 0.82 6.16 -9.98
N GLY A 57 0.91 6.54 -8.70
CA GLY A 57 -0.12 6.32 -7.70
C GLY A 57 0.00 4.99 -6.97
N ALA A 58 -1.13 4.38 -6.62
CA ALA A 58 -1.18 3.13 -5.87
C ALA A 58 -2.32 2.23 -6.34
N MET A 59 -2.17 0.94 -6.11
CA MET A 59 -3.16 -0.08 -6.41
C MET A 59 -3.40 -0.95 -5.18
N ALA A 60 -4.63 -1.43 -5.01
CA ALA A 60 -4.99 -2.34 -3.93
C ALA A 60 -5.91 -3.45 -4.43
N TRP A 61 -5.76 -4.64 -3.83
CA TRP A 61 -6.56 -5.82 -4.13
C TRP A 61 -6.99 -6.53 -2.85
N THR A 62 -8.24 -6.96 -2.82
CA THR A 62 -8.74 -8.02 -1.96
C THR A 62 -9.15 -9.21 -2.84
N ALA A 63 -9.66 -10.28 -2.24
CA ALA A 63 -10.17 -11.43 -3.00
C ALA A 63 -11.34 -11.07 -3.95
N HIS A 64 -12.08 -10.00 -3.67
CA HIS A 64 -13.32 -9.67 -4.37
C HIS A 64 -13.26 -8.36 -5.16
N HIS A 65 -12.38 -7.44 -4.77
CA HIS A 65 -12.35 -6.09 -5.34
C HIS A 65 -10.92 -5.63 -5.57
N HIS A 66 -10.76 -4.71 -6.52
CA HIS A 66 -9.53 -3.96 -6.71
C HIS A 66 -9.85 -2.48 -6.93
N ALA A 67 -8.89 -1.64 -6.62
CA ALA A 67 -8.95 -0.20 -6.88
C ALA A 67 -7.57 0.33 -7.23
N CYS A 68 -7.53 1.41 -7.99
CA CYS A 68 -6.31 2.15 -8.25
C CYS A 68 -6.56 3.65 -8.12
N THR A 69 -5.53 4.37 -7.69
CA THR A 69 -5.54 5.84 -7.65
C THR A 69 -4.31 6.36 -8.35
N GLY A 70 -4.45 7.51 -9.03
CA GLY A 70 -3.31 8.24 -9.58
C GLY A 70 -2.50 8.90 -8.47
N SER A 71 -1.35 9.46 -8.84
CA SER A 71 -0.58 10.31 -7.92
C SER A 71 -1.28 11.64 -7.70
N ILE A 72 -1.02 12.23 -6.54
CA ILE A 72 -1.46 13.59 -6.25
C ILE A 72 -0.34 14.54 -6.65
N PRO A 73 -0.58 15.45 -7.61
CA PRO A 73 0.44 16.41 -8.04
C PRO A 73 0.82 17.36 -6.90
N VAL A 74 2.08 17.32 -6.51
CA VAL A 74 2.67 18.25 -5.54
C VAL A 74 4.08 18.63 -6.00
N PRO A 75 4.59 19.80 -5.62
CA PRO A 75 6.01 20.10 -5.78
C PRO A 75 6.81 19.12 -4.88
N VAL A 76 7.55 18.21 -5.50
CA VAL A 76 8.36 17.23 -4.77
C VAL A 76 9.65 17.90 -4.31
N ILE A 77 9.82 17.99 -2.98
CA ILE A 77 11.03 18.51 -2.34
C ILE A 77 11.92 17.36 -1.89
N ASP A 78 11.31 16.33 -1.27
CA ASP A 78 12.01 15.17 -0.75
C ASP A 78 11.05 13.96 -0.73
N THR A 79 11.56 12.77 -1.03
CA THR A 79 10.75 11.53 -1.01
C THR A 79 11.00 10.67 0.23
N VAL A 80 11.88 11.12 1.13
CA VAL A 80 12.20 10.40 2.38
C VAL A 80 10.96 10.29 3.25
N GLY A 81 10.64 9.07 3.68
CA GLY A 81 9.50 8.79 4.55
C GLY A 81 8.14 8.73 3.85
N ALA A 82 8.05 8.97 2.53
CA ALA A 82 6.78 8.92 1.81
C ALA A 82 6.10 7.53 1.90
N GLY A 83 6.87 6.45 1.80
CA GLY A 83 6.36 5.08 1.94
C GLY A 83 5.85 4.78 3.35
N ASP A 84 6.56 5.24 4.37
CA ASP A 84 6.17 5.08 5.78
C ASP A 84 4.93 5.90 6.10
N THR A 85 4.85 7.14 5.58
CA THR A 85 3.66 7.99 5.70
C THR A 85 2.45 7.35 5.03
N PHE A 86 2.62 6.81 3.83
CA PHE A 86 1.54 6.10 3.13
C PHE A 86 1.02 4.94 3.98
N GLN A 87 1.92 4.12 4.52
CA GLN A 87 1.54 2.97 5.35
C GLN A 87 0.84 3.40 6.64
N ALA A 88 1.38 4.39 7.35
CA ALA A 88 0.78 4.93 8.57
C ALA A 88 -0.63 5.48 8.29
N ALA A 89 -0.80 6.24 7.21
CA ALA A 89 -2.09 6.80 6.82
C ALA A 89 -3.09 5.71 6.41
N LEU A 90 -2.65 4.69 5.67
CA LEU A 90 -3.49 3.54 5.31
C LEU A 90 -4.04 2.86 6.56
N LEU A 91 -3.17 2.54 7.53
CA LEU A 91 -3.57 1.90 8.78
C LEU A 91 -4.47 2.81 9.63
N THR A 92 -4.21 4.12 9.64
CA THR A 92 -5.07 5.11 10.31
C THR A 92 -6.47 5.11 9.71
N TRP A 93 -6.57 5.19 8.38
CA TRP A 93 -7.87 5.14 7.70
C TRP A 93 -8.62 3.84 8.00
N MET A 94 -7.92 2.71 7.96
CA MET A 94 -8.52 1.41 8.29
C MET A 94 -9.05 1.36 9.72
N ALA A 95 -8.30 1.90 10.68
CA ALA A 95 -8.71 1.94 12.08
C ALA A 95 -9.93 2.85 12.29
N GLU A 96 -9.93 4.05 11.70
CA GLU A 96 -11.04 5.02 11.79
C GLU A 96 -12.33 4.50 11.16
N ASN A 97 -12.23 3.61 10.16
CA ASN A 97 -13.38 3.02 9.47
C ASN A 97 -13.69 1.58 9.93
N ALA A 98 -13.13 1.15 11.07
CA ALA A 98 -13.34 -0.18 11.67
C ALA A 98 -12.97 -1.36 10.74
N VAL A 99 -12.02 -1.17 9.81
CA VAL A 99 -11.54 -2.20 8.88
C VAL A 99 -10.22 -2.78 9.38
N VAL A 100 -10.24 -3.36 10.59
CA VAL A 100 -9.03 -3.89 11.26
C VAL A 100 -9.18 -5.34 11.72
N SER A 101 -10.24 -6.02 11.34
CA SER A 101 -10.45 -7.43 11.67
C SER A 101 -10.22 -8.34 10.46
N ALA A 102 -9.91 -9.61 10.72
CA ALA A 102 -9.77 -10.63 9.70
C ALA A 102 -11.05 -10.83 8.86
N GLN A 103 -12.21 -10.42 9.39
CA GLN A 103 -13.49 -10.45 8.68
C GLN A 103 -13.74 -9.18 7.87
N ALA A 104 -13.33 -8.01 8.38
CA ALA A 104 -13.61 -6.72 7.73
C ALA A 104 -12.69 -6.46 6.54
N VAL A 105 -11.40 -6.78 6.65
CA VAL A 105 -10.39 -6.47 5.61
C VAL A 105 -10.73 -7.11 4.26
N PRO A 106 -11.00 -8.43 4.14
CA PRO A 106 -11.29 -9.04 2.84
C PRO A 106 -12.62 -8.59 2.24
N ASN A 107 -13.51 -8.03 3.05
CA ASN A 107 -14.83 -7.53 2.62
C ASN A 107 -14.88 -6.03 2.30
N MET A 108 -13.73 -5.37 2.22
CA MET A 108 -13.67 -3.98 1.76
C MET A 108 -14.26 -3.86 0.36
N SER A 109 -15.23 -2.95 0.20
CA SER A 109 -15.78 -2.60 -1.11
C SER A 109 -14.73 -1.87 -1.97
N GLN A 110 -14.96 -1.83 -3.28
CA GLN A 110 -14.11 -1.05 -4.20
C GLN A 110 -14.04 0.43 -3.78
N ALA A 111 -15.14 1.02 -3.33
CA ALA A 111 -15.19 2.39 -2.85
C ALA A 111 -14.34 2.58 -1.57
N ALA A 112 -14.39 1.62 -0.64
CA ALA A 112 -13.57 1.64 0.57
C ALA A 112 -12.08 1.54 0.24
N LEU A 113 -11.69 0.66 -0.69
CA LEU A 113 -10.31 0.56 -1.18
C LEU A 113 -9.84 1.88 -1.79
N LEU A 114 -10.66 2.49 -2.66
CA LEU A 114 -10.33 3.76 -3.30
C LEU A 114 -10.16 4.89 -2.29
N ASN A 115 -11.05 4.98 -1.28
CA ASN A 115 -10.97 5.98 -0.23
C ASN A 115 -9.72 5.81 0.63
N ALA A 116 -9.38 4.57 1.01
CA ALA A 116 -8.18 4.26 1.76
C ALA A 116 -6.90 4.65 0.99
N LEU A 117 -6.82 4.28 -0.29
CA LEU A 117 -5.69 4.65 -1.16
C LEU A 117 -5.59 6.17 -1.34
N SER A 118 -6.71 6.85 -1.56
CA SER A 118 -6.73 8.31 -1.75
C SER A 118 -6.28 9.05 -0.49
N PHE A 119 -6.70 8.60 0.68
CA PHE A 119 -6.27 9.15 1.97
C PHE A 119 -4.76 8.96 2.18
N ALA A 120 -4.27 7.73 1.99
CA ALA A 120 -2.86 7.42 2.14
C ALA A 120 -1.97 8.16 1.13
N SER A 121 -2.43 8.30 -0.12
CA SER A 121 -1.73 9.03 -1.16
C SER A 121 -1.62 10.53 -0.85
N ARG A 122 -2.68 11.14 -0.30
CA ARG A 122 -2.63 12.55 0.14
C ARG A 122 -1.61 12.76 1.25
N ALA A 123 -1.60 11.90 2.25
CA ALA A 123 -0.62 11.99 3.33
C ALA A 123 0.82 11.89 2.79
N ALA A 124 1.09 10.91 1.93
CA ALA A 124 2.40 10.73 1.30
C ALA A 124 2.80 11.95 0.43
N ALA A 125 1.86 12.53 -0.31
CA ALA A 125 2.09 13.72 -1.11
C ALA A 125 2.49 14.93 -0.25
N ILE A 126 1.83 15.13 0.90
CA ILE A 126 2.19 16.18 1.86
C ILE A 126 3.63 15.97 2.36
N THR A 127 4.00 14.75 2.74
CA THR A 127 5.39 14.44 3.13
C THR A 127 6.38 14.76 2.01
N CYS A 128 6.08 14.39 0.77
CA CYS A 128 6.93 14.68 -0.40
C CYS A 128 7.09 16.19 -0.66
N SER A 129 6.14 17.02 -0.26
CA SER A 129 6.20 18.48 -0.39
C SER A 129 6.99 19.18 0.73
N ARG A 130 7.58 18.42 1.64
CA ARG A 130 8.35 18.89 2.80
C ARG A 130 9.77 18.36 2.74
N ARG A 131 10.67 18.97 3.50
CA ARG A 131 12.06 18.51 3.63
C ARG A 131 12.13 17.41 4.70
N GLY A 132 12.75 16.27 4.36
CA GLY A 132 12.91 15.13 5.26
C GLY A 132 11.59 14.39 5.52
N ALA A 133 11.61 13.49 6.50
CA ALA A 133 10.45 12.69 6.90
C ALA A 133 9.48 13.48 7.80
N ASP A 134 8.98 14.62 7.32
CA ASP A 134 8.00 15.45 8.02
C ASP A 134 6.57 14.98 7.69
N LEU A 135 6.06 14.07 8.53
CA LEU A 135 4.74 13.46 8.35
C LEU A 135 3.61 14.46 8.64
N PRO A 136 2.54 14.45 7.85
CA PRO A 136 1.39 15.30 8.11
C PRO A 136 0.65 14.86 9.37
N ARG A 137 0.04 15.82 10.05
CA ARG A 137 -0.89 15.55 11.13
C ARG A 137 -2.28 15.20 10.56
N ARG A 138 -3.12 14.52 11.37
CA ARG A 138 -4.44 14.06 10.94
C ARG A 138 -5.32 15.15 10.30
N HIS A 139 -5.27 16.38 10.82
CA HIS A 139 -6.07 17.50 10.31
C HIS A 139 -5.55 18.10 9.00
N GLU A 140 -4.37 17.69 8.51
CA GLU A 140 -3.79 18.15 7.25
C GLU A 140 -4.14 17.20 6.08
N VAL A 141 -4.62 16.00 6.37
CA VAL A 141 -5.00 14.96 5.42
C VAL A 141 -6.53 14.87 5.32
#